data_4b399be52572a6b36bc45159ec3c7cf7
#
_entry.id   4b399be52572a6b36bc45159ec3c7cf7
#
_cell.length_a   1.000
_cell.length_b   1.000
_cell.length_c   1.000
_cell.angle_alpha   90.00
_cell.angle_beta   90.00
_cell.angle_gamma   90.00
#
_symmetry.space_group_name_H-M   'P 1'
#
loop_
_entity.id
_entity.type
_entity.pdbx_description
1 polymer ?
#
loop_
_entity_poly.entity_id
_entity_poly.type
_entity_poly.pdbx_seq_one_letter_code
_entity_poly.pdbx_strand_id
1 'polypeptide(L)'
;MKIPNLRNLRKDSRTQGFTLIELLVVISIIAILAGFALPVFSSAQKKGRITDSLSNCKQVNLALRMYSGDNDGIFPNTTASVGGTVGTALKEGEFSNKAFENLMPKYTTSKKIFGNKASAYCAAPATDNGITDANKILKGQNDWLYVLGLADTSDARWPLIATATKGTGAEGLVYVSTTTAKGGVWGGTDAVIGFCDGSARPVSGKEMDTTDPKKTFVKQPLDGRSNIFVGTEDWLGTEAKILLPE
;
A
#
# COMPACT_ATOMS: atom_id res chain seq x y z
N MET A 1 -0.54 59.60 -64.41
CA MET A 1 -0.94 58.84 -63.22
C MET A 1 0.35 58.32 -62.60
N LYS A 2 0.86 58.90 -61.46
CA LYS A 2 2.13 58.54 -60.83
C LYS A 2 1.84 57.53 -59.68
N ILE A 3 2.42 56.37 -59.76
CA ILE A 3 2.31 55.33 -58.74
C ILE A 3 3.32 55.63 -57.61
N PRO A 4 2.91 55.74 -56.34
CA PRO A 4 3.88 55.98 -55.26
C PRO A 4 4.62 54.68 -54.88
N ASN A 5 5.92 54.83 -54.77
CA ASN A 5 6.90 53.81 -54.43
C ASN A 5 6.74 53.41 -52.97
N LEU A 6 6.31 52.18 -52.72
CA LEU A 6 6.29 51.56 -51.38
C LEU A 6 7.73 51.16 -50.99
N ARG A 7 8.47 52.10 -50.40
CA ARG A 7 9.76 51.82 -49.78
C ARG A 7 9.56 51.00 -48.50
N ASN A 8 10.08 49.80 -48.53
CA ASN A 8 10.28 48.83 -47.47
C ASN A 8 10.51 49.44 -46.07
N LEU A 9 9.53 49.31 -45.19
CA LEU A 9 9.74 49.39 -43.77
C LEU A 9 10.31 48.03 -43.31
N ARG A 10 11.61 47.83 -43.48
CA ARG A 10 12.35 46.81 -42.73
C ARG A 10 12.35 47.25 -41.28
N LYS A 11 11.47 46.64 -40.47
CA LYS A 11 11.52 46.71 -39.04
C LYS A 11 12.71 45.89 -38.60
N ASP A 12 13.86 46.55 -38.30
CA ASP A 12 14.99 45.91 -37.65
C ASP A 12 14.56 45.41 -36.28
N SER A 13 14.11 44.18 -36.24
CA SER A 13 13.99 43.45 -34.99
C SER A 13 15.41 43.15 -34.50
N ARG A 14 15.94 44.02 -33.66
CA ARG A 14 17.18 43.74 -32.92
C ARG A 14 16.89 42.54 -32.05
N THR A 15 17.26 41.36 -32.50
CA THR A 15 17.38 40.18 -31.65
C THR A 15 18.47 40.47 -30.64
N GLN A 16 18.08 40.84 -29.42
CA GLN A 16 19.04 40.93 -28.32
C GLN A 16 19.54 39.50 -28.07
N GLY A 17 20.80 39.28 -28.41
CA GLY A 17 21.49 38.02 -28.15
C GLY A 17 21.67 37.82 -26.64
N PHE A 18 21.35 36.62 -26.16
CA PHE A 18 21.57 36.25 -24.78
C PHE A 18 23.08 36.18 -24.48
N THR A 19 23.53 36.78 -23.41
CA THR A 19 24.91 36.68 -22.99
C THR A 19 25.20 35.36 -22.28
N LEU A 20 26.43 34.85 -22.40
CA LEU A 20 26.83 33.59 -21.74
C LEU A 20 26.68 33.68 -20.20
N ILE A 21 26.94 34.89 -19.64
CA ILE A 21 26.80 35.12 -18.20
C ILE A 21 25.35 35.09 -17.72
N GLU A 22 24.41 35.62 -18.51
CA GLU A 22 22.97 35.55 -18.18
C GLU A 22 22.49 34.11 -18.15
N LEU A 23 22.93 33.28 -19.11
CA LEU A 23 22.58 31.86 -19.09
C LEU A 23 23.20 31.15 -17.88
N LEU A 24 24.49 31.44 -17.57
CA LEU A 24 25.20 30.81 -16.47
C LEU A 24 24.53 31.12 -15.10
N VAL A 25 24.14 32.38 -14.88
CA VAL A 25 23.46 32.79 -13.64
C VAL A 25 22.12 32.07 -13.49
N VAL A 26 21.34 31.97 -14.56
CA VAL A 26 20.04 31.30 -14.52
C VAL A 26 20.17 29.81 -14.16
N ILE A 27 21.10 29.09 -14.84
CA ILE A 27 21.28 27.66 -14.52
C ILE A 27 21.85 27.47 -13.11
N SER A 28 22.66 28.38 -12.60
CA SER A 28 23.18 28.33 -11.23
C SER A 28 22.05 28.46 -10.20
N ILE A 29 21.12 29.40 -10.41
CA ILE A 29 19.96 29.57 -9.55
C ILE A 29 19.05 28.33 -9.59
N ILE A 30 18.77 27.79 -10.81
CA ILE A 30 17.98 26.59 -10.97
C ILE A 30 18.64 25.39 -10.25
N ALA A 31 19.95 25.23 -10.37
CA ALA A 31 20.68 24.15 -9.71
C ALA A 31 20.57 24.22 -8.18
N ILE A 32 20.70 25.43 -7.61
CA ILE A 32 20.54 25.65 -6.17
C ILE A 32 19.11 25.31 -5.73
N LEU A 33 18.10 25.83 -6.43
CA LEU A 33 16.70 25.58 -6.11
C LEU A 33 16.35 24.09 -6.25
N ALA A 34 16.81 23.42 -7.29
CA ALA A 34 16.62 21.98 -7.51
C ALA A 34 17.26 21.16 -6.38
N GLY A 35 18.45 21.53 -5.92
CA GLY A 35 19.13 20.86 -4.81
C GLY A 35 18.32 20.81 -3.52
N PHE A 36 17.56 21.84 -3.19
CA PHE A 36 16.68 21.89 -2.04
C PHE A 36 15.30 21.24 -2.30
N ALA A 37 14.82 21.24 -3.53
CA ALA A 37 13.50 20.71 -3.89
C ALA A 37 13.45 19.17 -3.89
N LEU A 38 14.51 18.49 -4.33
CA LEU A 38 14.53 17.03 -4.48
C LEU A 38 14.20 16.25 -3.19
N PRO A 39 14.82 16.52 -2.01
CA PRO A 39 14.52 15.77 -0.80
C PRO A 39 13.09 16.03 -0.29
N VAL A 40 12.56 17.23 -0.47
CA VAL A 40 11.18 17.56 -0.09
C VAL A 40 10.18 16.83 -0.98
N PHE A 41 10.46 16.74 -2.28
CA PHE A 41 9.61 16.07 -3.24
C PHE A 41 9.53 14.55 -2.98
N SER A 42 10.65 13.90 -2.66
CA SER A 42 10.66 12.47 -2.33
C SER A 42 9.83 12.15 -1.08
N SER A 43 9.90 13.00 -0.06
CA SER A 43 9.09 12.88 1.16
C SER A 43 7.60 13.06 0.88
N ALA A 44 7.25 14.04 0.03
CA ALA A 44 5.86 14.28 -0.38
C ALA A 44 5.30 13.10 -1.19
N GLN A 45 6.07 12.53 -2.10
CA GLN A 45 5.67 11.32 -2.85
C GLN A 45 5.43 10.13 -1.92
N LYS A 46 6.30 9.91 -0.93
CA LYS A 46 6.12 8.84 0.06
C LYS A 46 4.79 9.02 0.81
N LYS A 47 4.51 10.22 1.31
CA LYS A 47 3.25 10.53 2.00
C LYS A 47 2.02 10.31 1.10
N GLY A 48 2.08 10.70 -0.17
CA GLY A 48 1.03 10.44 -1.15
C GLY A 48 0.73 8.94 -1.29
N ARG A 49 1.77 8.12 -1.46
CA ARG A 49 1.63 6.65 -1.57
C ARG A 49 1.06 6.01 -0.30
N ILE A 50 1.43 6.51 0.89
CA ILE A 50 0.84 6.05 2.16
C ILE A 50 -0.65 6.39 2.22
N THR A 51 -1.03 7.59 1.77
CA THR A 51 -2.45 8.01 1.70
C THR A 51 -3.25 7.15 0.74
N ASP A 52 -2.71 6.83 -0.43
CA ASP A 52 -3.34 5.92 -1.40
C ASP A 52 -3.54 4.52 -0.78
N SER A 53 -2.50 4.00 -0.13
CA SER A 53 -2.60 2.71 0.58
C SER A 53 -3.60 2.75 1.72
N LEU A 54 -3.70 3.84 2.46
CA LEU A 54 -4.71 4.01 3.51
C LEU A 54 -6.14 3.99 2.93
N SER A 55 -6.34 4.64 1.79
CA SER A 55 -7.62 4.61 1.07
C SER A 55 -7.97 3.18 0.63
N ASN A 56 -7.01 2.46 0.06
CA ASN A 56 -7.18 1.08 -0.34
C ASN A 56 -7.46 0.17 0.87
N CYS A 57 -6.72 0.33 1.96
CA CYS A 57 -6.93 -0.40 3.22
C CYS A 57 -8.36 -0.24 3.74
N LYS A 58 -8.88 0.99 3.75
CA LYS A 58 -10.27 1.26 4.16
C LYS A 58 -11.29 0.56 3.28
N GLN A 59 -11.05 0.51 1.97
CA GLN A 59 -11.95 -0.16 1.02
C GLN A 59 -11.92 -1.68 1.22
N VAL A 60 -10.73 -2.28 1.38
CA VAL A 60 -10.60 -3.72 1.67
C VAL A 60 -11.25 -4.05 3.01
N ASN A 61 -11.01 -3.24 4.04
CA ASN A 61 -11.57 -3.45 5.38
C ASN A 61 -13.10 -3.33 5.36
N LEU A 62 -13.66 -2.37 4.62
CA LEU A 62 -15.09 -2.25 4.41
C LEU A 62 -15.67 -3.51 3.73
N ALA A 63 -15.02 -4.00 2.68
CA ALA A 63 -15.45 -5.22 1.98
C ALA A 63 -15.41 -6.44 2.91
N LEU A 64 -14.39 -6.57 3.78
CA LEU A 64 -14.30 -7.63 4.79
C LEU A 64 -15.43 -7.53 5.80
N ARG A 65 -15.79 -6.34 6.26
CA ARG A 65 -16.93 -6.16 7.18
C ARG A 65 -18.29 -6.44 6.53
N MET A 66 -18.45 -6.06 5.26
CA MET A 66 -19.65 -6.44 4.50
C MET A 66 -19.76 -7.96 4.35
N TYR A 67 -18.63 -8.63 4.09
CA TYR A 67 -18.57 -10.09 4.05
C TYR A 67 -18.96 -10.70 5.40
N SER A 68 -18.40 -10.23 6.52
CA SER A 68 -18.71 -10.77 7.85
C SER A 68 -20.19 -10.59 8.19
N GLY A 69 -20.80 -9.47 7.83
CA GLY A 69 -22.23 -9.24 8.03
C GLY A 69 -23.14 -10.25 7.32
N ASP A 70 -22.69 -10.82 6.19
CA ASP A 70 -23.42 -11.84 5.42
C ASP A 70 -22.99 -13.29 5.81
N ASN A 71 -21.99 -13.45 6.68
CA ASN A 71 -21.39 -14.74 7.04
C ASN A 71 -21.23 -14.89 8.56
N ASP A 72 -22.32 -14.70 9.31
CA ASP A 72 -22.43 -14.92 10.77
C ASP A 72 -21.35 -14.19 11.59
N GLY A 73 -20.90 -13.01 11.15
CA GLY A 73 -19.88 -12.23 11.80
C GLY A 73 -18.45 -12.72 11.55
N ILE A 74 -18.23 -13.74 10.74
CA ILE A 74 -16.92 -14.35 10.51
C ILE A 74 -16.24 -13.72 9.29
N PHE A 75 -15.01 -13.29 9.43
CA PHE A 75 -14.18 -12.86 8.30
C PHE A 75 -13.76 -14.06 7.44
N PRO A 76 -13.35 -13.86 6.16
CA PRO A 76 -13.01 -14.97 5.27
C PRO A 76 -12.03 -15.97 5.88
N ASN A 77 -12.49 -17.20 6.10
CA ASN A 77 -11.69 -18.30 6.68
C ASN A 77 -11.63 -19.53 5.77
N THR A 78 -12.22 -19.43 4.58
CA THR A 78 -12.20 -20.46 3.54
C THR A 78 -11.76 -19.86 2.21
N THR A 79 -11.36 -20.70 1.27
CA THR A 79 -11.20 -20.30 -0.13
C THR A 79 -12.55 -19.92 -0.72
N ALA A 80 -12.56 -19.09 -1.76
CA ALA A 80 -13.81 -18.72 -2.43
C ALA A 80 -14.54 -19.95 -2.98
N SER A 81 -15.86 -19.96 -2.84
CA SER A 81 -16.72 -21.02 -3.40
C SER A 81 -16.79 -20.87 -4.92
N VAL A 82 -16.58 -21.96 -5.66
CA VAL A 82 -16.60 -22.00 -7.13
C VAL A 82 -17.63 -23.03 -7.59
N GLY A 83 -18.55 -22.61 -8.48
CA GLY A 83 -19.51 -23.55 -9.09
C GLY A 83 -20.41 -24.30 -8.11
N GLY A 84 -20.72 -23.68 -6.96
CA GLY A 84 -21.55 -24.29 -5.91
C GLY A 84 -20.80 -25.24 -4.96
N THR A 85 -19.49 -25.40 -5.15
CA THR A 85 -18.64 -26.15 -4.21
C THR A 85 -18.22 -25.23 -3.08
N VAL A 86 -18.46 -25.65 -1.83
CA VAL A 86 -18.03 -24.92 -0.63
C VAL A 86 -16.50 -24.82 -0.61
N GLY A 87 -15.97 -23.63 -0.30
CA GLY A 87 -14.54 -23.42 -0.18
C GLY A 87 -13.92 -24.27 0.95
N THR A 88 -12.65 -24.60 0.80
CA THR A 88 -11.89 -25.31 1.83
C THR A 88 -11.36 -24.33 2.88
N ALA A 89 -11.27 -24.78 4.14
CA ALA A 89 -10.73 -23.95 5.23
C ALA A 89 -9.29 -23.50 4.91
N LEU A 90 -9.03 -22.20 5.07
CA LEU A 90 -7.70 -21.62 4.91
C LEU A 90 -6.80 -22.09 6.05
N LYS A 91 -5.53 -22.32 5.73
CA LYS A 91 -4.52 -22.81 6.66
C LYS A 91 -3.31 -21.90 6.69
N GLU A 92 -2.53 -22.00 7.73
CA GLU A 92 -1.23 -21.38 7.81
C GLU A 92 -0.35 -21.83 6.63
N GLY A 93 0.39 -20.89 6.05
CA GLY A 93 1.20 -21.10 4.84
C GLY A 93 0.46 -20.89 3.52
N GLU A 94 -0.87 -20.68 3.55
CA GLU A 94 -1.60 -20.24 2.38
C GLU A 94 -1.50 -18.72 2.18
N PHE A 95 -1.91 -18.24 1.00
CA PHE A 95 -1.79 -16.84 0.65
C PHE A 95 -3.07 -16.06 0.99
N SER A 96 -2.90 -14.81 1.42
CA SER A 96 -4.01 -13.87 1.68
C SER A 96 -4.87 -13.61 0.44
N ASN A 97 -4.31 -13.77 -0.76
CA ASN A 97 -5.03 -13.71 -2.03
C ASN A 97 -6.30 -14.58 -1.99
N LYS A 98 -6.20 -15.80 -1.46
CA LYS A 98 -7.33 -16.75 -1.37
C LYS A 98 -8.45 -16.26 -0.44
N ALA A 99 -8.08 -15.60 0.65
CA ALA A 99 -9.08 -15.00 1.55
C ALA A 99 -9.82 -13.85 0.85
N PHE A 100 -9.08 -12.97 0.16
CA PHE A 100 -9.64 -11.80 -0.51
C PHE A 100 -10.46 -12.14 -1.77
N GLU A 101 -10.25 -13.30 -2.39
CA GLU A 101 -11.10 -13.78 -3.49
C GLU A 101 -12.57 -13.93 -3.08
N ASN A 102 -12.86 -14.19 -1.80
CA ASN A 102 -14.22 -14.21 -1.26
C ASN A 102 -14.93 -12.86 -1.33
N LEU A 103 -14.18 -11.76 -1.45
CA LEU A 103 -14.74 -10.43 -1.50
C LEU A 103 -15.27 -10.07 -2.90
N MET A 104 -14.86 -10.81 -3.93
CA MET A 104 -15.20 -10.51 -5.32
C MET A 104 -16.22 -11.47 -5.92
N PRO A 105 -17.09 -11.00 -6.77
CA PRO A 105 -17.37 -9.60 -7.11
C PRO A 105 -18.39 -8.94 -6.17
N LYS A 106 -18.93 -9.68 -5.16
CA LYS A 106 -20.08 -9.25 -4.38
C LYS A 106 -19.83 -7.99 -3.53
N TYR A 107 -18.67 -7.91 -2.88
CA TYR A 107 -18.35 -6.83 -1.93
C TYR A 107 -17.38 -5.81 -2.53
N THR A 108 -16.63 -6.18 -3.56
CA THR A 108 -15.80 -5.26 -4.35
C THR A 108 -15.64 -5.77 -5.77
N THR A 109 -15.58 -4.84 -6.72
CA THR A 109 -15.32 -5.12 -8.14
C THR A 109 -13.93 -4.64 -8.58
N SER A 110 -13.21 -3.92 -7.70
CA SER A 110 -11.89 -3.39 -8.01
C SER A 110 -10.78 -4.24 -7.41
N LYS A 111 -9.93 -4.81 -8.26
CA LYS A 111 -8.71 -5.51 -7.86
C LYS A 111 -7.58 -4.55 -7.46
N LYS A 112 -7.65 -3.28 -7.89
CA LYS A 112 -6.62 -2.27 -7.62
C LYS A 112 -6.44 -1.98 -6.13
N ILE A 113 -7.50 -2.13 -5.34
CA ILE A 113 -7.47 -1.89 -3.90
C ILE A 113 -6.55 -2.86 -3.14
N PHE A 114 -6.25 -4.01 -3.75
CA PHE A 114 -5.32 -4.99 -3.15
C PHE A 114 -3.86 -4.67 -3.44
N GLY A 115 -3.58 -3.82 -4.43
CA GLY A 115 -2.22 -3.53 -4.87
C GLY A 115 -1.60 -2.30 -4.23
N ASN A 116 -0.28 -2.33 -4.06
CA ASN A 116 0.55 -1.20 -3.69
C ASN A 116 1.82 -1.19 -4.55
N LYS A 117 1.92 -0.21 -5.44
CA LYS A 117 3.06 -0.08 -6.38
C LYS A 117 4.42 0.07 -5.70
N ALA A 118 4.45 0.40 -4.41
CA ALA A 118 5.69 0.53 -3.65
C ALA A 118 6.15 -0.80 -3.03
N SER A 119 5.35 -1.85 -3.10
CA SER A 119 5.62 -3.15 -2.49
C SER A 119 6.26 -4.13 -3.46
N ALA A 120 7.26 -4.88 -2.98
CA ALA A 120 7.86 -5.98 -3.73
C ALA A 120 6.90 -7.18 -3.94
N TYR A 121 5.84 -7.28 -3.15
CA TYR A 121 4.77 -8.24 -3.37
C TYR A 121 3.87 -7.86 -4.55
N CYS A 122 3.85 -6.59 -4.95
CA CYS A 122 2.95 -6.08 -5.98
C CYS A 122 3.70 -5.76 -7.28
N ALA A 123 4.43 -6.74 -7.81
CA ALA A 123 5.24 -6.59 -9.02
C ALA A 123 4.39 -6.38 -10.30
N ALA A 124 3.15 -6.83 -10.30
CA ALA A 124 2.20 -6.70 -11.40
C ALA A 124 0.84 -6.19 -10.89
N PRO A 125 0.73 -4.88 -10.55
CA PRO A 125 -0.53 -4.33 -10.03
C PRO A 125 -1.71 -4.64 -10.94
N ALA A 126 -2.83 -5.04 -10.33
CA ALA A 126 -4.03 -5.37 -11.07
C ALA A 126 -4.56 -4.16 -11.84
N THR A 127 -5.05 -4.42 -13.04
CA THR A 127 -5.88 -3.49 -13.82
C THR A 127 -7.33 -3.95 -13.73
N ASP A 128 -8.28 -3.02 -13.61
CA ASP A 128 -9.71 -3.35 -13.59
C ASP A 128 -10.27 -3.58 -15.01
N ASN A 129 -9.39 -3.81 -15.99
CA ASN A 129 -9.77 -4.04 -17.38
C ASN A 129 -10.29 -5.47 -17.56
N GLY A 130 -11.61 -5.62 -17.53
CA GLY A 130 -12.29 -6.87 -17.86
C GLY A 130 -12.31 -7.89 -16.73
N ILE A 131 -13.42 -7.96 -16.02
CA ILE A 131 -13.71 -8.95 -14.97
C ILE A 131 -14.19 -10.23 -15.66
N THR A 132 -13.35 -10.91 -16.41
CA THR A 132 -13.71 -12.20 -17.05
C THR A 132 -13.15 -13.41 -16.31
N ASP A 133 -12.02 -13.28 -15.57
CA ASP A 133 -11.61 -14.22 -14.51
C ASP A 133 -11.85 -13.56 -13.16
N ALA A 134 -13.10 -13.32 -12.87
CA ALA A 134 -13.58 -12.27 -11.97
C ALA A 134 -13.06 -12.36 -10.53
N ASN A 135 -12.71 -13.53 -10.04
CA ASN A 135 -12.54 -13.74 -8.60
C ASN A 135 -11.10 -14.07 -8.18
N LYS A 136 -10.15 -14.10 -9.10
CA LYS A 136 -8.76 -14.42 -8.75
C LYS A 136 -7.90 -13.18 -8.61
N ILE A 137 -7.25 -13.07 -7.47
CA ILE A 137 -6.14 -12.16 -7.26
C ILE A 137 -4.87 -12.93 -7.59
N LEU A 138 -4.23 -12.58 -8.70
CA LEU A 138 -3.04 -13.28 -9.16
C LEU A 138 -1.83 -12.90 -8.32
N LYS A 139 -0.80 -13.74 -8.40
CA LYS A 139 0.52 -13.44 -7.84
C LYS A 139 1.02 -12.08 -8.30
N GLY A 140 1.54 -11.29 -7.36
CA GLY A 140 2.04 -9.95 -7.65
C GLY A 140 0.96 -8.87 -7.77
N GLN A 141 -0.29 -9.14 -7.41
CA GLN A 141 -1.39 -8.17 -7.44
C GLN A 141 -1.86 -7.71 -6.06
N ASN A 142 -1.35 -8.31 -4.99
CA ASN A 142 -1.75 -8.05 -3.61
C ASN A 142 -0.56 -7.63 -2.76
N ASP A 143 -0.77 -6.69 -1.83
CA ASP A 143 0.22 -6.23 -0.84
C ASP A 143 -0.28 -6.42 0.61
N TRP A 144 -1.49 -6.91 0.81
CA TRP A 144 -2.07 -7.00 2.14
C TRP A 144 -1.79 -8.36 2.78
N LEU A 145 -1.14 -8.36 3.94
CA LEU A 145 -1.25 -9.49 4.85
C LEU A 145 -2.68 -9.55 5.42
N TYR A 146 -3.10 -10.73 5.81
CA TYR A 146 -4.40 -10.97 6.39
C TYR A 146 -4.27 -11.82 7.66
N VAL A 147 -4.97 -11.44 8.71
CA VAL A 147 -5.02 -12.19 9.97
C VAL A 147 -6.23 -13.09 9.95
N LEU A 148 -5.97 -14.39 9.85
CA LEU A 148 -6.98 -15.44 9.84
C LEU A 148 -7.45 -15.76 11.27
N GLY A 149 -8.71 -16.23 11.42
CA GLY A 149 -9.27 -16.67 12.69
C GLY A 149 -9.96 -15.58 13.49
N LEU A 150 -10.18 -14.40 12.92
CA LEU A 150 -10.87 -13.28 13.54
C LEU A 150 -12.33 -13.19 13.07
N ALA A 151 -13.16 -12.58 13.91
CA ALA A 151 -14.57 -12.27 13.68
C ALA A 151 -14.83 -10.78 13.94
N ASP A 152 -16.00 -10.27 13.55
CA ASP A 152 -16.40 -8.88 13.78
C ASP A 152 -16.61 -8.56 15.27
N THR A 153 -16.80 -9.59 16.10
CA THR A 153 -16.85 -9.54 17.56
C THR A 153 -15.47 -9.57 18.23
N SER A 154 -14.39 -9.78 17.46
CA SER A 154 -13.02 -9.71 17.97
C SER A 154 -12.68 -8.31 18.48
N ASP A 155 -11.64 -8.19 19.33
CA ASP A 155 -11.23 -6.90 19.90
C ASP A 155 -10.98 -5.88 18.76
N ALA A 156 -11.60 -4.72 18.91
CA ALA A 156 -11.53 -3.62 17.94
C ALA A 156 -10.09 -3.17 17.60
N ARG A 157 -9.17 -3.38 18.53
CA ARG A 157 -7.74 -3.01 18.40
C ARG A 157 -6.91 -4.04 17.65
N TRP A 158 -7.45 -5.23 17.40
CA TRP A 158 -6.70 -6.28 16.71
C TRP A 158 -6.58 -5.97 15.22
N PRO A 159 -5.36 -6.11 14.67
CA PRO A 159 -5.13 -5.91 13.24
C PRO A 159 -5.81 -7.04 12.45
N LEU A 160 -6.56 -6.69 11.43
CA LEU A 160 -7.20 -7.62 10.49
C LEU A 160 -6.41 -7.72 9.19
N ILE A 161 -5.99 -6.58 8.67
CA ILE A 161 -5.13 -6.49 7.48
C ILE A 161 -4.02 -5.47 7.71
N ALA A 162 -2.90 -5.63 7.04
CA ALA A 162 -1.84 -4.63 7.02
C ALA A 162 -1.01 -4.74 5.73
N THR A 163 -0.19 -3.72 5.45
CA THR A 163 0.88 -3.87 4.45
C THR A 163 1.76 -5.07 4.80
N ALA A 164 2.14 -5.85 3.79
CA ALA A 164 2.78 -7.14 4.01
C ALA A 164 4.18 -7.02 4.63
N THR A 165 4.45 -7.91 5.55
CA THR A 165 5.75 -8.11 6.22
C THR A 165 6.69 -8.99 5.38
N LYS A 166 7.93 -9.17 5.84
CA LYS A 166 8.95 -9.97 5.14
C LYS A 166 8.56 -11.44 4.99
N GLY A 167 7.94 -12.02 6.01
CA GLY A 167 7.57 -13.43 6.08
C GLY A 167 6.58 -13.70 7.19
N THR A 168 6.24 -14.96 7.42
CA THR A 168 5.42 -15.45 8.52
C THR A 168 6.30 -15.94 9.69
N GLY A 169 5.68 -16.14 10.86
CA GLY A 169 6.38 -16.49 12.09
C GLY A 169 7.03 -15.30 12.79
N ALA A 170 7.41 -15.45 14.05
CA ALA A 170 7.85 -14.34 14.90
C ALA A 170 9.04 -13.54 14.32
N GLU A 171 9.96 -14.20 13.63
CA GLU A 171 11.10 -13.55 12.98
C GLU A 171 10.79 -12.96 11.59
N GLY A 172 9.72 -13.39 10.95
CA GLY A 172 9.30 -12.96 9.61
C GLY A 172 8.26 -11.84 9.61
N LEU A 173 7.52 -11.67 10.72
CA LEU A 173 6.50 -10.62 10.88
C LEU A 173 7.12 -9.24 11.11
N VAL A 174 8.10 -8.89 10.29
CA VAL A 174 8.87 -7.64 10.37
C VAL A 174 8.94 -6.94 9.02
N TYR A 175 9.10 -5.64 9.07
CA TYR A 175 9.43 -4.82 7.90
C TYR A 175 10.95 -4.67 7.80
N VAL A 176 11.44 -4.35 6.62
CA VAL A 176 12.88 -4.19 6.37
C VAL A 176 13.19 -2.88 5.65
N SER A 177 14.38 -2.35 5.85
CA SER A 177 14.81 -1.08 5.25
C SER A 177 15.02 -1.16 3.73
N THR A 178 15.23 -2.35 3.16
CA THR A 178 15.45 -2.55 1.73
C THR A 178 14.14 -2.46 0.97
N THR A 179 13.90 -1.36 0.28
CA THR A 179 12.62 -1.06 -0.40
C THR A 179 12.26 -2.03 -1.52
N THR A 180 13.23 -2.73 -2.10
CA THR A 180 13.03 -3.75 -3.15
C THR A 180 12.79 -5.15 -2.59
N ALA A 181 12.88 -5.34 -1.28
CA ALA A 181 12.62 -6.62 -0.63
C ALA A 181 11.16 -6.76 -0.18
N LYS A 182 10.68 -7.99 -0.06
CA LYS A 182 9.41 -8.30 0.60
C LYS A 182 9.45 -7.72 2.02
N GLY A 183 8.38 -7.03 2.44
CA GLY A 183 8.33 -6.29 3.70
C GLY A 183 9.10 -4.97 3.72
N GLY A 184 9.66 -4.54 2.59
CA GLY A 184 10.45 -3.31 2.49
C GLY A 184 9.67 -2.08 2.05
N VAL A 185 8.35 -2.16 2.00
CA VAL A 185 7.51 -1.03 1.62
C VAL A 185 7.83 0.19 2.51
N TRP A 186 8.03 1.34 1.88
CA TRP A 186 8.45 2.61 2.53
C TRP A 186 9.71 2.52 3.41
N GLY A 187 10.61 1.55 3.16
CA GLY A 187 11.85 1.37 3.91
C GLY A 187 11.66 0.89 5.34
N GLY A 188 10.54 0.18 5.61
CA GLY A 188 10.25 -0.42 6.91
C GLY A 188 9.98 0.57 8.05
N THR A 189 9.80 1.86 7.75
CA THR A 189 9.57 2.91 8.77
C THR A 189 8.10 3.30 8.93
N ASP A 190 7.26 2.84 8.02
CA ASP A 190 5.83 3.11 7.99
C ASP A 190 5.07 1.84 7.59
N ALA A 191 3.84 1.73 8.07
CA ALA A 191 2.90 0.68 7.70
C ALA A 191 1.49 1.26 7.64
N VAL A 192 0.57 0.56 6.97
CA VAL A 192 -0.87 0.85 7.03
C VAL A 192 -1.56 -0.38 7.58
N ILE A 193 -2.41 -0.19 8.56
CA ILE A 193 -3.12 -1.27 9.26
C ILE A 193 -4.61 -0.98 9.25
N GLY A 194 -5.41 -2.00 8.93
CA GLY A 194 -6.85 -2.05 9.11
C GLY A 194 -7.19 -2.96 10.28
N PHE A 195 -8.12 -2.55 11.11
CA PHE A 195 -8.49 -3.20 12.37
C PHE A 195 -9.85 -3.89 12.26
N CYS A 196 -10.16 -4.77 13.23
CA CYS A 196 -11.42 -5.50 13.27
C CYS A 196 -12.66 -4.60 13.38
N ASP A 197 -12.54 -3.40 13.97
CA ASP A 197 -13.63 -2.42 14.04
C ASP A 197 -13.94 -1.71 12.69
N GLY A 198 -13.19 -2.01 11.64
CA GLY A 198 -13.32 -1.35 10.34
C GLY A 198 -12.48 -0.09 10.20
N SER A 199 -11.82 0.37 11.26
CA SER A 199 -10.89 1.50 11.17
C SER A 199 -9.62 1.11 10.42
N ALA A 200 -8.96 2.12 9.82
CA ALA A 200 -7.64 1.95 9.23
C ALA A 200 -6.81 3.20 9.46
N ARG A 201 -5.53 3.01 9.74
CA ARG A 201 -4.61 4.12 9.98
C ARG A 201 -3.19 3.82 9.49
N PRO A 202 -2.44 4.85 9.11
CA PRO A 202 -1.01 4.72 8.93
C PRO A 202 -0.33 4.65 10.32
N VAL A 203 0.75 3.90 10.38
CA VAL A 203 1.59 3.73 11.57
C VAL A 203 3.01 4.14 11.24
N SER A 204 3.62 4.96 12.09
CA SER A 204 4.99 5.45 11.88
C SER A 204 5.61 5.91 13.22
N GLY A 205 6.89 6.25 13.18
CA GLY A 205 7.58 6.87 14.31
C GLY A 205 7.55 6.03 15.57
N LYS A 206 6.98 6.53 16.68
CA LYS A 206 7.01 5.86 18.01
C LYS A 206 6.25 4.54 18.07
N GLU A 207 5.32 4.32 17.15
CA GLU A 207 4.55 3.06 17.05
C GLU A 207 5.32 1.96 16.32
N MET A 208 6.44 2.33 15.67
CA MET A 208 7.34 1.37 15.03
C MET A 208 8.54 1.11 15.94
N ASP A 209 8.96 -0.14 16.03
CA ASP A 209 10.28 -0.46 16.52
C ASP A 209 11.27 -0.44 15.36
N THR A 210 12.18 0.49 15.37
CA THR A 210 13.19 0.67 14.30
C THR A 210 14.61 0.53 14.84
N THR A 211 14.77 -0.09 16.00
CA THR A 211 16.09 -0.30 16.65
C THR A 211 16.99 -1.18 15.80
N ASP A 212 16.42 -2.18 15.12
CA ASP A 212 17.12 -2.98 14.12
C ASP A 212 16.50 -2.70 12.74
N PRO A 213 17.21 -2.06 11.79
CA PRO A 213 16.71 -1.76 10.46
C PRO A 213 16.36 -3.00 9.61
N LYS A 214 16.74 -4.19 10.05
CA LYS A 214 16.41 -5.47 9.40
C LYS A 214 15.18 -6.14 10.01
N LYS A 215 14.77 -5.72 11.20
CA LYS A 215 13.68 -6.34 11.98
C LYS A 215 12.72 -5.28 12.54
N THR A 216 12.34 -4.28 11.73
CA THR A 216 11.36 -3.27 12.17
C THR A 216 9.97 -3.88 12.26
N PHE A 217 9.20 -3.54 13.28
CA PHE A 217 7.84 -4.02 13.46
C PHE A 217 6.93 -2.96 14.09
N VAL A 218 5.62 -3.15 13.96
CA VAL A 218 4.63 -2.32 14.65
C VAL A 218 4.46 -2.81 16.07
N LYS A 219 4.58 -1.91 17.04
CA LYS A 219 4.42 -2.23 18.46
C LYS A 219 2.95 -2.45 18.80
N GLN A 220 2.69 -3.43 19.65
CA GLN A 220 1.33 -3.60 20.17
C GLN A 220 0.99 -2.51 21.19
N PRO A 221 -0.29 -2.06 21.27
CA PRO A 221 -0.67 -0.95 22.13
C PRO A 221 -0.55 -1.23 23.63
N LEU A 222 -0.61 -2.50 24.05
CA LEU A 222 -0.63 -2.85 25.49
C LEU A 222 0.72 -2.71 26.16
N ASP A 223 1.79 -3.17 25.52
CA ASP A 223 3.13 -3.19 26.11
C ASP A 223 4.14 -2.22 25.46
N GLY A 224 3.84 -1.76 24.24
CA GLY A 224 4.69 -0.86 23.48
C GLY A 224 6.05 -1.45 23.07
N ARG A 225 6.26 -2.76 23.21
CA ARG A 225 7.51 -3.46 22.93
C ARG A 225 7.35 -4.62 21.97
N SER A 226 6.28 -5.41 22.13
CA SER A 226 6.01 -6.60 21.31
C SER A 226 5.43 -6.25 19.96
N ASN A 227 5.64 -7.15 18.99
CA ASN A 227 5.08 -7.01 17.64
C ASN A 227 3.55 -7.24 17.66
N ILE A 228 2.80 -6.32 17.04
CA ILE A 228 1.33 -6.34 16.99
C ILE A 228 0.77 -7.61 16.32
N PHE A 229 1.53 -8.28 15.48
CA PHE A 229 1.11 -9.50 14.77
C PHE A 229 1.47 -10.79 15.50
N VAL A 230 2.11 -10.71 16.66
CA VAL A 230 2.45 -11.88 17.47
C VAL A 230 1.39 -12.06 18.54
N GLY A 231 0.68 -13.18 18.46
CA GLY A 231 -0.33 -13.55 19.45
C GLY A 231 0.30 -13.89 20.80
N THR A 232 -0.29 -13.34 21.87
CA THR A 232 -0.03 -13.74 23.27
C THR A 232 -1.38 -14.01 23.91
N GLU A 233 -1.41 -14.58 25.11
CA GLU A 233 -2.69 -14.85 25.81
C GLU A 233 -3.57 -13.61 25.94
N ASP A 234 -2.96 -12.42 26.07
CA ASP A 234 -3.65 -11.14 26.22
C ASP A 234 -3.83 -10.35 24.91
N TRP A 235 -3.29 -10.86 23.79
CA TRP A 235 -3.27 -10.13 22.53
C TRP A 235 -3.38 -11.06 21.33
N LEU A 236 -4.26 -10.71 20.38
CA LEU A 236 -4.50 -11.35 19.08
C LEU A 236 -4.97 -12.82 19.15
N GLY A 237 -4.97 -13.45 20.31
CA GLY A 237 -5.35 -14.85 20.49
C GLY A 237 -4.33 -15.85 19.90
N THR A 238 -4.28 -17.03 20.46
CA THR A 238 -3.36 -18.11 20.04
C THR A 238 -3.72 -18.74 18.70
N GLU A 239 -4.98 -18.61 18.26
CA GLU A 239 -5.50 -19.18 17.01
C GLU A 239 -5.32 -18.27 15.79
N ALA A 240 -4.94 -17.01 16.01
CA ALA A 240 -4.71 -16.06 14.90
C ALA A 240 -3.48 -16.47 14.09
N LYS A 241 -3.67 -16.57 12.77
CA LYS A 241 -2.63 -16.95 11.81
C LYS A 241 -2.46 -15.87 10.76
N ILE A 242 -1.22 -15.62 10.35
CA ILE A 242 -0.90 -14.60 9.37
C ILE A 242 -0.76 -15.23 7.98
N LEU A 243 -1.56 -14.74 7.04
CA LEU A 243 -1.44 -15.04 5.61
C LEU A 243 -0.75 -13.88 4.90
N LEU A 244 0.26 -14.18 4.10
CA LEU A 244 0.96 -13.20 3.27
C LEU A 244 0.46 -13.20 1.83
N PRO A 245 0.69 -12.12 1.05
CA PRO A 245 0.48 -12.11 -0.39
C PRO A 245 1.35 -13.17 -1.10
N GLU A 246 0.87 -13.64 -2.24
CA GLU A 246 1.60 -14.57 -3.11
C GLU A 246 2.78 -13.89 -3.83
#